data_9ab12766512d4167ee996ec268f7ac81
#
_entry.id   9ab12766512d4167ee996ec268f7ac81
#
_cell.length_a   1.000
_cell.length_b   1.000
_cell.length_c   1.000
_cell.angle_alpha   90.00
_cell.angle_beta   90.00
_cell.angle_gamma   90.00
#
_symmetry.space_group_name_H-M   'P 1'
#
loop_
_entity.id
_entity.type
_entity.pdbx_description
1 polymer ?
#
loop_
_entity_poly.entity_id
_entity_poly.type
_entity_poly.pdbx_seq_one_letter_code
_entity_poly.pdbx_strand_id
1 'polypeptide(L)'
;GFALAMRTFARTRPSIGAFAVGAARSAMEFAIDYAKKRRAFGSKIVNFQAIQFKIAEMYQKVETSRLLIWKAAWEADNGMDPNVSASVSKLYATEAAFEVVDQALQVMGGYGYTRFFPIEKLLRDTRLFRIYEGTSEVQRMILAGHALGSYQPVMPSLDDLPIHNRNDFDDVDVETAPAVWRCRMCGYVHFAEAPPEECPYCFFPASAFKEIERP
;
A
#
# COMPACT_ATOMS: atom_id res chain seq x y z
N GLY A 1 -12.69 27.72 -11.77
CA GLY A 1 -13.34 26.84 -10.80
C GLY A 1 -12.49 25.66 -10.38
N PHE A 2 -12.30 24.64 -11.21
CA PHE A 2 -11.64 23.39 -10.83
C PHE A 2 -10.19 23.56 -10.34
N ALA A 3 -9.38 24.34 -11.07
CA ALA A 3 -7.98 24.60 -10.67
C ALA A 3 -7.87 25.31 -9.29
N LEU A 4 -8.83 26.19 -8.97
CA LEU A 4 -8.87 26.84 -7.66
C LEU A 4 -9.20 25.82 -6.56
N ALA A 5 -10.18 24.96 -6.78
CA ALA A 5 -10.53 23.90 -5.83
C ALA A 5 -9.34 22.97 -5.57
N MET A 6 -8.59 22.56 -6.60
CA MET A 6 -7.41 21.73 -6.46
C MET A 6 -6.30 22.39 -5.62
N ARG A 7 -6.05 23.69 -5.84
CA ARG A 7 -5.10 24.45 -5.00
C ARG A 7 -5.56 24.57 -3.55
N THR A 8 -6.85 24.73 -3.30
CA THR A 8 -7.41 24.74 -1.94
C THR A 8 -7.17 23.37 -1.28
N PHE A 9 -7.53 22.29 -1.96
CA PHE A 9 -7.32 20.94 -1.42
C PHE A 9 -5.85 20.62 -1.15
N ALA A 10 -4.91 21.09 -1.97
CA ALA A 10 -3.47 20.91 -1.69
C ALA A 10 -3.04 21.53 -0.34
N ARG A 11 -3.76 22.56 0.14
CA ARG A 11 -3.51 23.20 1.43
C ARG A 11 -4.30 22.58 2.59
N THR A 12 -5.51 22.07 2.33
CA THR A 12 -6.39 21.57 3.39
C THR A 12 -6.22 20.08 3.68
N ARG A 13 -5.75 19.27 2.73
CA ARG A 13 -5.49 17.83 2.92
C ARG A 13 -4.54 17.51 4.09
N PRO A 14 -3.42 18.23 4.32
CA PRO A 14 -2.60 17.99 5.49
C PRO A 14 -3.34 18.18 6.81
N SER A 15 -4.31 19.09 6.88
CA SER A 15 -5.16 19.28 8.08
C SER A 15 -6.01 18.06 8.37
N ILE A 16 -6.55 17.40 7.33
CA ILE A 16 -7.27 16.13 7.50
C ILE A 16 -6.34 15.04 8.02
N GLY A 17 -5.10 14.98 7.51
CA GLY A 17 -4.07 14.11 8.06
C GLY A 17 -3.81 14.39 9.54
N ALA A 18 -3.75 15.66 9.93
CA ALA A 18 -3.54 16.05 11.34
C ALA A 18 -4.70 15.61 12.25
N PHE A 19 -5.96 15.74 11.81
CA PHE A 19 -7.12 15.19 12.54
C PHE A 19 -6.99 13.66 12.69
N ALA A 20 -6.59 12.98 11.63
CA ALA A 20 -6.38 11.53 11.64
C ALA A 20 -5.30 11.12 12.66
N VAL A 21 -4.17 11.82 12.69
CA VAL A 21 -3.09 11.60 13.68
C VAL A 21 -3.58 11.84 15.11
N GLY A 22 -4.35 12.90 15.33
CA GLY A 22 -4.94 13.19 16.65
C GLY A 22 -5.84 12.05 17.14
N ALA A 23 -6.72 11.55 16.29
CA ALA A 23 -7.60 10.43 16.60
C ALA A 23 -6.82 9.13 16.86
N ALA A 24 -5.85 8.81 16.00
CA ALA A 24 -5.00 7.63 16.12
C ALA A 24 -4.17 7.65 17.40
N ARG A 25 -3.53 8.77 17.71
CA ARG A 25 -2.75 8.96 18.94
C ARG A 25 -3.62 8.77 20.17
N SER A 26 -4.79 9.41 20.23
CA SER A 26 -5.72 9.27 21.34
C SER A 26 -6.13 7.81 21.54
N ALA A 27 -6.50 7.10 20.49
CA ALA A 27 -6.86 5.69 20.56
C ALA A 27 -5.71 4.82 21.08
N MET A 28 -4.51 5.03 20.58
CA MET A 28 -3.29 4.32 21.03
C MET A 28 -3.04 4.56 22.51
N GLU A 29 -3.13 5.81 23.00
CA GLU A 29 -2.92 6.16 24.41
C GLU A 29 -3.95 5.47 25.31
N PHE A 30 -5.22 5.42 24.92
CA PHE A 30 -6.26 4.65 25.61
C PHE A 30 -5.93 3.15 25.68
N ALA A 31 -5.51 2.57 24.56
CA ALA A 31 -5.17 1.14 24.50
C ALA A 31 -3.96 0.81 25.38
N ILE A 32 -2.93 1.67 25.40
CA ILE A 32 -1.75 1.51 26.26
C ILE A 32 -2.14 1.58 27.73
N ASP A 33 -2.93 2.58 28.15
CA ASP A 33 -3.37 2.72 29.52
C ASP A 33 -4.22 1.52 29.97
N TYR A 34 -5.15 1.07 29.11
CA TYR A 34 -5.93 -0.12 29.36
C TYR A 34 -5.05 -1.37 29.48
N ALA A 35 -4.10 -1.57 28.58
CA ALA A 35 -3.22 -2.74 28.61
C ALA A 35 -2.35 -2.81 29.88
N LYS A 36 -1.93 -1.65 30.42
CA LYS A 36 -1.18 -1.57 31.67
C LYS A 36 -2.03 -1.91 32.90
N LYS A 37 -3.34 -1.77 32.84
CA LYS A 37 -4.28 -2.01 33.96
C LYS A 37 -4.97 -3.36 33.88
N ARG A 38 -5.38 -3.78 32.69
CA ARG A 38 -6.14 -5.03 32.46
C ARG A 38 -5.31 -6.26 32.76
N ARG A 39 -5.88 -7.16 33.54
CA ARG A 39 -5.32 -8.50 33.80
C ARG A 39 -6.14 -9.58 33.12
N ALA A 40 -5.47 -10.52 32.47
CA ALA A 40 -6.04 -11.74 31.91
C ALA A 40 -4.93 -12.82 31.89
N PHE A 41 -5.32 -14.10 31.91
CA PHE A 41 -4.39 -15.22 31.86
C PHE A 41 -3.22 -15.13 32.90
N GLY A 42 -3.55 -14.65 34.10
CA GLY A 42 -2.59 -14.56 35.21
C GLY A 42 -1.66 -13.34 35.17
N SER A 43 -1.67 -12.49 34.13
CA SER A 43 -0.77 -11.34 33.98
C SER A 43 -1.52 -10.06 33.55
N LYS A 44 -0.83 -8.90 33.59
CA LYS A 44 -1.28 -7.71 32.86
C LYS A 44 -1.11 -7.97 31.36
N ILE A 45 -2.09 -7.56 30.56
CA ILE A 45 -2.05 -7.87 29.12
C ILE A 45 -0.91 -7.17 28.38
N VAL A 46 -0.39 -6.06 28.88
CA VAL A 46 0.80 -5.37 28.34
C VAL A 46 2.05 -6.26 28.34
N ASN A 47 2.10 -7.31 29.16
CA ASN A 47 3.23 -8.23 29.23
C ASN A 47 3.21 -9.28 28.12
N PHE A 48 2.12 -9.40 27.34
CA PHE A 48 2.04 -10.33 26.22
C PHE A 48 2.66 -9.71 24.96
N GLN A 49 3.58 -10.42 24.33
CA GLN A 49 4.29 -9.97 23.13
C GLN A 49 3.34 -9.54 22.01
N ALA A 50 2.24 -10.26 21.81
CA ALA A 50 1.23 -9.89 20.80
C ALA A 50 0.61 -8.50 21.04
N ILE A 51 0.46 -8.08 22.31
CA ILE A 51 -0.01 -6.75 22.65
C ILE A 51 1.10 -5.70 22.45
N GLN A 52 2.34 -6.05 22.81
CA GLN A 52 3.51 -5.17 22.61
C GLN A 52 3.74 -4.87 21.14
N PHE A 53 3.60 -5.85 20.26
CA PHE A 53 3.71 -5.66 18.80
C PHE A 53 2.64 -4.72 18.27
N LYS A 54 1.38 -4.91 18.67
CA LYS A 54 0.30 -3.97 18.30
C LYS A 54 0.60 -2.54 18.72
N ILE A 55 1.11 -2.33 19.96
CA ILE A 55 1.48 -1.01 20.46
C ILE A 55 2.64 -0.43 19.63
N ALA A 56 3.65 -1.21 19.30
CA ALA A 56 4.77 -0.75 18.49
C ALA A 56 4.35 -0.34 17.08
N GLU A 57 3.50 -1.12 16.43
CA GLU A 57 2.94 -0.81 15.10
C GLU A 57 2.06 0.44 15.12
N MET A 58 1.20 0.60 16.14
CA MET A 58 0.40 1.81 16.32
C MET A 58 1.29 3.04 16.48
N TYR A 59 2.32 2.96 17.32
CA TYR A 59 3.28 4.05 17.54
C TYR A 59 4.00 4.44 16.24
N GLN A 60 4.53 3.46 15.51
CA GLN A 60 5.20 3.69 14.23
C GLN A 60 4.29 4.42 13.24
N LYS A 61 3.03 3.98 13.09
CA LYS A 61 2.07 4.61 12.17
C LYS A 61 1.75 6.04 12.56
N VAL A 62 1.59 6.33 13.84
CA VAL A 62 1.36 7.70 14.35
C VAL A 62 2.54 8.60 14.04
N GLU A 63 3.78 8.18 14.33
CA GLU A 63 4.98 8.97 14.07
C GLU A 63 5.23 9.20 12.59
N THR A 64 5.11 8.15 11.76
CA THR A 64 5.26 8.27 10.30
C THR A 64 4.22 9.24 9.72
N SER A 65 2.96 9.14 10.15
CA SER A 65 1.90 10.04 9.71
C SER A 65 2.22 11.49 10.05
N ARG A 66 2.70 11.75 11.28
CA ARG A 66 3.07 13.09 11.77
C ARG A 66 4.19 13.70 10.90
N LEU A 67 5.23 12.94 10.62
CA LEU A 67 6.36 13.41 9.79
C LEU A 67 5.92 13.76 8.36
N LEU A 68 5.05 12.96 7.76
CA LEU A 68 4.53 13.26 6.42
C LEU A 68 3.68 14.54 6.39
N ILE A 69 2.90 14.80 7.43
CA ILE A 69 2.10 16.02 7.55
C ILE A 69 3.01 17.24 7.74
N TRP A 70 4.03 17.14 8.61
CA TRP A 70 5.00 18.21 8.82
C TRP A 70 5.77 18.51 7.55
N LYS A 71 6.16 17.50 6.77
CA LYS A 71 6.79 17.70 5.46
C LYS A 71 5.89 18.50 4.53
N ALA A 72 4.61 18.13 4.40
CA ALA A 72 3.66 18.82 3.54
C ALA A 72 3.41 20.28 3.98
N ALA A 73 3.34 20.53 5.28
CA ALA A 73 3.20 21.87 5.84
C ALA A 73 4.46 22.70 5.57
N TRP A 74 5.64 22.14 5.81
CA TRP A 74 6.92 22.81 5.56
C TRP A 74 7.10 23.18 4.10
N GLU A 75 6.76 22.30 3.16
CA GLU A 75 6.82 22.59 1.73
C GLU A 75 5.89 23.76 1.36
N ALA A 76 4.67 23.78 1.89
CA ALA A 76 3.75 24.89 1.68
C ALA A 76 4.26 26.23 2.23
N ASP A 77 4.86 26.21 3.44
CA ASP A 77 5.42 27.42 4.09
C ASP A 77 6.64 27.95 3.35
N ASN A 78 7.39 27.10 2.66
CA ASN A 78 8.55 27.47 1.86
C ASN A 78 8.25 27.76 0.37
N GLY A 79 6.98 27.88 0.00
CA GLY A 79 6.55 28.26 -1.36
C GLY A 79 6.72 27.15 -2.40
N MET A 80 6.93 25.90 -1.99
CA MET A 80 6.95 24.75 -2.88
C MET A 80 5.53 24.31 -3.22
N ASP A 81 5.36 23.56 -4.31
CA ASP A 81 4.06 22.95 -4.62
C ASP A 81 3.76 21.76 -3.68
N PRO A 82 2.83 21.88 -2.72
CA PRO A 82 2.56 20.84 -1.76
C PRO A 82 1.63 19.75 -2.29
N ASN A 83 1.22 19.78 -3.56
CA ASN A 83 0.14 18.93 -4.07
C ASN A 83 0.42 17.42 -3.87
N VAL A 84 1.65 17.00 -4.14
CA VAL A 84 2.06 15.60 -3.99
C VAL A 84 2.20 15.23 -2.52
N SER A 85 2.93 16.01 -1.73
CA SER A 85 3.15 15.75 -0.30
C SER A 85 1.84 15.84 0.50
N ALA A 86 0.94 16.75 0.15
CA ALA A 86 -0.40 16.82 0.71
C ALA A 86 -1.22 15.55 0.43
N SER A 87 -1.11 15.01 -0.79
CA SER A 87 -1.77 13.75 -1.15
C SER A 87 -1.16 12.54 -0.44
N VAL A 88 0.18 12.47 -0.33
CA VAL A 88 0.89 11.43 0.42
C VAL A 88 0.49 11.46 1.89
N SER A 89 0.57 12.64 2.52
CA SER A 89 0.27 12.80 3.95
C SER A 89 -1.18 12.45 4.28
N LYS A 90 -2.14 12.93 3.46
CA LYS A 90 -3.56 12.63 3.65
C LYS A 90 -3.84 11.14 3.48
N LEU A 91 -3.38 10.53 2.40
CA LEU A 91 -3.60 9.12 2.13
C LEU A 91 -3.03 8.25 3.25
N TYR A 92 -1.74 8.42 3.57
CA TYR A 92 -1.09 7.59 4.57
C TYR A 92 -1.71 7.79 5.96
N ALA A 93 -1.88 9.04 6.42
CA ALA A 93 -2.37 9.32 7.76
C ALA A 93 -3.80 8.81 7.98
N THR A 94 -4.69 8.92 6.97
CA THR A 94 -6.08 8.48 7.14
C THR A 94 -6.24 6.97 7.09
N GLU A 95 -5.44 6.25 6.28
CA GLU A 95 -5.41 4.79 6.27
C GLU A 95 -4.81 4.28 7.60
N ALA A 96 -3.65 4.80 7.99
CA ALA A 96 -2.97 4.43 9.22
C ALA A 96 -3.82 4.71 10.47
N ALA A 97 -4.54 5.83 10.51
CA ALA A 97 -5.41 6.16 11.64
C ALA A 97 -6.53 5.13 11.84
N PHE A 98 -7.16 4.71 10.75
CA PHE A 98 -8.20 3.68 10.83
C PHE A 98 -7.63 2.37 11.37
N GLU A 99 -6.47 1.93 10.89
CA GLU A 99 -5.80 0.72 11.37
C GLU A 99 -5.37 0.83 12.84
N VAL A 100 -4.86 1.99 13.26
CA VAL A 100 -4.48 2.24 14.66
C VAL A 100 -5.69 2.16 15.58
N VAL A 101 -6.80 2.80 15.21
CA VAL A 101 -8.02 2.79 16.03
C VAL A 101 -8.63 1.39 16.08
N ASP A 102 -8.63 0.64 14.99
CA ASP A 102 -9.07 -0.75 14.95
C ASP A 102 -8.23 -1.63 15.90
N GLN A 103 -6.89 -1.51 15.83
CA GLN A 103 -5.99 -2.23 16.72
C GLN A 103 -6.16 -1.81 18.19
N ALA A 104 -6.38 -0.53 18.47
CA ALA A 104 -6.66 -0.03 19.81
C ALA A 104 -7.96 -0.63 20.39
N LEU A 105 -9.01 -0.69 19.56
CA LEU A 105 -10.26 -1.35 19.92
C LEU A 105 -10.04 -2.82 20.21
N GLN A 106 -9.26 -3.51 19.37
CA GLN A 106 -8.94 -4.93 19.55
C GLN A 106 -8.16 -5.19 20.85
N VAL A 107 -7.22 -4.31 21.22
CA VAL A 107 -6.50 -4.38 22.52
C VAL A 107 -7.46 -4.24 23.69
N MET A 108 -8.44 -3.36 23.59
CA MET A 108 -9.44 -3.13 24.65
C MET A 108 -10.56 -4.19 24.63
N GLY A 109 -10.70 -4.93 23.54
CA GLY A 109 -11.72 -5.96 23.39
C GLY A 109 -13.14 -5.42 23.56
N GLY A 110 -14.02 -6.17 24.23
CA GLY A 110 -15.41 -5.77 24.44
C GLY A 110 -15.60 -4.38 25.07
N TYR A 111 -14.70 -3.96 25.93
CA TYR A 111 -14.74 -2.61 26.52
C TYR A 111 -14.53 -1.51 25.46
N GLY A 112 -13.63 -1.71 24.51
CA GLY A 112 -13.40 -0.77 23.40
C GLY A 112 -14.60 -0.61 22.48
N TYR A 113 -15.48 -1.62 22.42
CA TYR A 113 -16.69 -1.61 21.59
C TYR A 113 -17.88 -0.91 22.30
N THR A 114 -17.79 -0.69 23.59
CA THR A 114 -18.85 -0.01 24.37
C THR A 114 -18.69 1.50 24.33
N ARG A 115 -19.78 2.24 24.59
CA ARG A 115 -19.76 3.70 24.68
C ARG A 115 -19.12 4.24 25.98
N PHE A 116 -18.63 3.38 26.86
CA PHE A 116 -17.87 3.82 28.06
C PHE A 116 -16.51 4.43 27.69
N PHE A 117 -15.97 4.04 26.53
CA PHE A 117 -14.72 4.58 26.02
C PHE A 117 -14.94 5.20 24.64
N PRO A 118 -14.15 6.22 24.26
CA PRO A 118 -14.36 6.91 22.99
C PRO A 118 -13.89 6.12 21.76
N ILE A 119 -13.33 4.93 21.92
CA ILE A 119 -12.68 4.16 20.83
C ILE A 119 -13.69 3.79 19.73
N GLU A 120 -14.90 3.35 20.10
CA GLU A 120 -15.94 3.02 19.12
C GLU A 120 -16.33 4.23 18.27
N LYS A 121 -16.35 5.42 18.87
CA LYS A 121 -16.61 6.66 18.15
C LYS A 121 -15.45 7.02 17.23
N LEU A 122 -14.21 6.93 17.72
CA LEU A 122 -13.02 7.19 16.94
C LEU A 122 -12.93 6.27 15.70
N LEU A 123 -13.36 5.00 15.82
CA LEU A 123 -13.42 4.08 14.68
C LEU A 123 -14.36 4.59 13.58
N ARG A 124 -15.54 5.07 13.95
CA ARG A 124 -16.49 5.65 12.99
C ARG A 124 -15.98 6.97 12.40
N ASP A 125 -15.38 7.82 13.21
CA ASP A 125 -14.84 9.10 12.77
C ASP A 125 -13.66 8.91 11.78
N THR A 126 -12.73 8.02 12.10
CA THR A 126 -11.56 7.76 11.22
C THR A 126 -11.96 7.12 9.90
N ARG A 127 -13.08 6.40 9.84
CA ARG A 127 -13.60 5.86 8.58
C ARG A 127 -13.97 6.96 7.58
N LEU A 128 -14.49 8.10 8.07
CA LEU A 128 -14.85 9.24 7.24
C LEU A 128 -13.62 9.92 6.59
N PHE A 129 -12.48 9.96 7.29
CA PHE A 129 -11.28 10.63 6.81
C PHE A 129 -10.74 10.06 5.49
N ARG A 130 -11.07 8.82 5.17
CA ARG A 130 -10.70 8.15 3.91
C ARG A 130 -11.59 8.55 2.74
N ILE A 131 -12.70 9.27 2.98
CA ILE A 131 -13.73 9.57 1.98
C ILE A 131 -13.66 11.03 1.54
N TYR A 132 -13.68 11.97 2.45
CA TYR A 132 -13.77 13.40 2.11
C TYR A 132 -12.39 14.01 1.78
N GLU A 133 -12.39 15.24 1.26
CA GLU A 133 -11.18 15.96 0.74
C GLU A 133 -10.46 15.18 -0.36
N GLY A 134 -11.21 14.41 -1.13
CA GLY A 134 -10.73 13.42 -2.09
C GLY A 134 -10.50 12.07 -1.44
N THR A 135 -11.19 11.06 -1.94
CA THR A 135 -11.09 9.69 -1.41
C THR A 135 -9.66 9.15 -1.48
N SER A 136 -9.39 8.09 -0.74
CA SER A 136 -8.10 7.38 -0.81
C SER A 136 -7.74 6.98 -2.24
N GLU A 137 -8.72 6.62 -3.06
CA GLU A 137 -8.54 6.28 -4.48
C GLU A 137 -8.12 7.51 -5.29
N VAL A 138 -8.73 8.67 -5.06
CA VAL A 138 -8.34 9.93 -5.71
C VAL A 138 -6.91 10.31 -5.36
N GLN A 139 -6.50 10.14 -4.09
CA GLN A 139 -5.11 10.39 -3.70
C GLN A 139 -4.15 9.44 -4.43
N ARG A 140 -4.50 8.15 -4.54
CA ARG A 140 -3.70 7.16 -5.29
C ARG A 140 -3.57 7.54 -6.77
N MET A 141 -4.62 8.03 -7.40
CA MET A 141 -4.56 8.52 -8.79
C MET A 141 -3.59 9.70 -8.95
N ILE A 142 -3.61 10.67 -8.03
CA ILE A 142 -2.68 11.81 -8.04
C ILE A 142 -1.23 11.32 -7.91
N LEU A 143 -0.97 10.42 -6.97
CA LEU A 143 0.37 9.89 -6.71
C LEU A 143 0.87 9.03 -7.87
N ALA A 144 0.02 8.18 -8.43
CA ALA A 144 0.37 7.39 -9.61
C ALA A 144 0.71 8.27 -10.81
N GLY A 145 -0.12 9.30 -11.08
CA GLY A 145 0.16 10.26 -12.16
C GLY A 145 1.49 10.99 -11.97
N HIS A 146 1.80 11.40 -10.72
CA HIS A 146 3.11 12.01 -10.41
C HIS A 146 4.26 11.02 -10.61
N ALA A 147 4.17 9.82 -10.07
CA ALA A 147 5.22 8.81 -10.17
C ALA A 147 5.50 8.44 -11.63
N LEU A 148 4.47 8.15 -12.40
CA LEU A 148 4.60 7.78 -13.82
C LEU A 148 5.15 8.92 -14.68
N GLY A 149 4.86 10.19 -14.35
CA GLY A 149 5.34 11.35 -15.09
C GLY A 149 6.71 11.88 -14.65
N SER A 150 7.15 11.57 -13.41
CA SER A 150 8.34 12.18 -12.81
C SER A 150 9.59 11.31 -12.83
N TYR A 151 9.41 9.98 -12.86
CA TYR A 151 10.54 9.06 -12.84
C TYR A 151 11.11 8.86 -14.24
N GLN A 152 12.42 8.97 -14.36
CA GLN A 152 13.15 8.61 -15.56
C GLN A 152 13.15 7.08 -15.70
N PRO A 153 13.06 6.55 -16.93
CA PRO A 153 13.20 5.12 -17.14
C PRO A 153 14.58 4.64 -16.64
N VAL A 154 14.56 3.71 -15.70
CA VAL A 154 15.79 3.07 -15.18
C VAL A 154 16.07 1.73 -15.88
N MET A 155 15.08 1.20 -16.56
CA MET A 155 15.22 -0.01 -17.39
C MET A 155 15.34 0.39 -18.86
N PRO A 156 16.05 -0.38 -19.67
CA PRO A 156 15.96 -0.29 -21.13
C PRO A 156 14.52 -0.35 -21.59
N SER A 157 14.22 0.21 -22.76
CA SER A 157 12.92 0.00 -23.39
C SER A 157 12.61 -1.50 -23.45
N LEU A 158 11.37 -1.88 -23.18
CA LEU A 158 10.96 -3.28 -23.36
C LEU A 158 11.20 -3.78 -24.79
N ASP A 159 11.16 -2.85 -25.75
CA ASP A 159 11.45 -3.15 -27.16
C ASP A 159 12.94 -3.45 -27.42
N ASP A 160 13.84 -2.97 -26.53
CA ASP A 160 15.29 -3.22 -26.59
C ASP A 160 15.72 -4.46 -25.79
N LEU A 161 14.82 -5.05 -25.01
CA LEU A 161 15.12 -6.25 -24.24
C LEU A 161 15.01 -7.48 -25.14
N PRO A 162 16.03 -8.36 -25.18
CA PRO A 162 16.02 -9.56 -26.02
C PRO A 162 14.87 -10.53 -25.69
N ILE A 163 14.30 -10.43 -24.46
CA ILE A 163 13.15 -11.22 -23.99
C ILE A 163 11.80 -10.67 -24.45
N HIS A 164 11.75 -9.44 -24.99
CA HIS A 164 10.56 -8.77 -25.49
C HIS A 164 10.65 -8.45 -26.97
N ASN A 165 11.45 -9.18 -27.70
CA ASN A 165 11.30 -9.16 -29.14
C ASN A 165 9.94 -9.78 -29.44
N ARG A 166 8.92 -8.93 -29.58
CA ARG A 166 7.53 -9.35 -29.91
C ARG A 166 7.49 -10.20 -31.18
N ASN A 167 8.49 -10.05 -32.03
CA ASN A 167 8.65 -10.77 -33.23
C ASN A 167 9.00 -12.26 -33.03
N ASP A 168 9.43 -12.67 -31.83
CA ASP A 168 9.61 -14.10 -31.53
C ASP A 168 8.28 -14.88 -31.58
N PHE A 169 7.14 -14.18 -31.51
CA PHE A 169 5.82 -14.78 -31.69
C PHE A 169 5.17 -14.42 -33.04
N ASP A 170 5.50 -13.26 -33.62
CA ASP A 170 4.92 -12.80 -34.86
C ASP A 170 5.55 -13.53 -36.07
N ASP A 171 6.80 -13.99 -35.96
CA ASP A 171 7.52 -14.76 -37.00
C ASP A 171 7.34 -16.29 -36.85
N VAL A 172 6.78 -16.77 -35.74
CA VAL A 172 6.46 -18.18 -35.59
C VAL A 172 5.06 -18.41 -36.10
N ASP A 173 4.97 -19.04 -37.25
CA ASP A 173 3.70 -19.57 -37.74
C ASP A 173 3.21 -20.66 -36.75
N VAL A 174 2.33 -20.25 -35.84
CA VAL A 174 1.80 -21.12 -34.79
C VAL A 174 1.07 -22.34 -35.38
N GLU A 175 0.57 -22.19 -36.62
CA GLU A 175 -0.12 -23.28 -37.33
C GLU A 175 0.88 -24.32 -37.89
N THR A 176 2.09 -23.92 -38.19
CA THR A 176 3.11 -24.79 -38.79
C THR A 176 4.24 -25.21 -37.85
N ALA A 177 4.32 -24.65 -36.64
CA ALA A 177 5.34 -25.04 -35.66
C ALA A 177 5.29 -26.56 -35.37
N PRO A 178 6.43 -27.28 -35.40
CA PRO A 178 6.44 -28.76 -35.29
C PRO A 178 5.95 -29.24 -33.91
N ALA A 179 6.24 -28.52 -32.84
CA ALA A 179 5.76 -28.84 -31.47
C ALA A 179 5.58 -27.58 -30.63
N VAL A 180 4.80 -27.69 -29.54
CA VAL A 180 4.56 -26.64 -28.59
C VAL A 180 4.99 -27.11 -27.19
N TRP A 181 5.91 -26.37 -26.57
CA TRP A 181 6.49 -26.70 -25.27
C TRP A 181 6.08 -25.70 -24.22
N ARG A 182 5.61 -26.15 -23.09
CA ARG A 182 5.26 -25.28 -21.95
C ARG A 182 6.17 -25.55 -20.78
N CYS A 183 6.82 -24.50 -20.25
CA CYS A 183 7.56 -24.56 -19.00
C CYS A 183 6.61 -24.80 -17.83
N ARG A 184 6.82 -25.88 -17.07
CA ARG A 184 5.99 -26.24 -15.91
C ARG A 184 6.16 -25.31 -14.72
N MET A 185 7.24 -24.50 -14.70
CA MET A 185 7.55 -23.59 -13.60
C MET A 185 6.90 -22.22 -13.77
N CYS A 186 7.05 -21.57 -14.94
CA CYS A 186 6.56 -20.21 -15.16
C CYS A 186 5.44 -20.09 -16.21
N GLY A 187 5.13 -21.19 -16.91
CA GLY A 187 4.09 -21.21 -17.95
C GLY A 187 4.53 -20.68 -19.33
N TYR A 188 5.79 -20.27 -19.49
CA TYR A 188 6.32 -19.85 -20.79
C TYR A 188 6.07 -20.91 -21.87
N VAL A 189 5.63 -20.49 -23.06
CA VAL A 189 5.35 -21.36 -24.19
C VAL A 189 6.41 -21.13 -25.28
N HIS A 190 6.95 -22.20 -25.78
CA HIS A 190 7.99 -22.22 -26.81
C HIS A 190 7.52 -23.05 -28.01
N PHE A 191 7.71 -22.53 -29.22
CA PHE A 191 7.28 -23.13 -30.48
C PHE A 191 8.52 -23.57 -31.27
N ALA A 192 8.90 -24.83 -31.19
CA ALA A 192 10.07 -25.38 -31.87
C ALA A 192 10.02 -26.91 -31.87
N GLU A 193 10.91 -27.57 -32.62
CA GLU A 193 11.05 -29.05 -32.66
C GLU A 193 11.42 -29.62 -31.26
N ALA A 194 12.14 -28.85 -30.45
CA ALA A 194 12.58 -29.24 -29.12
C ALA A 194 12.42 -28.07 -28.10
N PRO A 195 12.34 -28.36 -26.82
CA PRO A 195 12.36 -27.31 -25.79
C PRO A 195 13.73 -26.60 -25.81
N PRO A 196 13.80 -25.31 -25.39
CA PRO A 196 15.08 -24.63 -25.24
C PRO A 196 15.93 -25.30 -24.17
N GLU A 197 17.25 -25.17 -24.23
CA GLU A 197 18.15 -25.74 -23.23
C GLU A 197 17.84 -25.21 -21.81
N GLU A 198 17.44 -23.95 -21.74
CA GLU A 198 17.06 -23.25 -20.53
C GLU A 198 15.88 -22.32 -20.80
N CYS A 199 14.97 -22.20 -19.84
CA CYS A 199 13.81 -21.30 -19.98
C CYS A 199 14.27 -19.84 -19.91
N PRO A 200 13.95 -19.01 -20.91
CA PRO A 200 14.40 -17.61 -20.94
C PRO A 200 13.79 -16.73 -19.83
N TYR A 201 12.75 -17.21 -19.14
CA TYR A 201 12.08 -16.46 -18.08
C TYR A 201 12.46 -16.89 -16.66
N CYS A 202 12.59 -18.19 -16.41
CA CYS A 202 12.83 -18.68 -15.05
C CYS A 202 14.11 -19.48 -14.91
N PHE A 203 14.91 -19.56 -15.98
CA PHE A 203 16.23 -20.21 -16.01
C PHE A 203 16.22 -21.70 -15.60
N PHE A 204 15.08 -22.36 -15.71
CA PHE A 204 14.98 -23.80 -15.47
C PHE A 204 15.37 -24.57 -16.74
N PRO A 205 16.04 -25.72 -16.59
CA PRO A 205 16.55 -26.50 -17.73
C PRO A 205 15.43 -27.09 -18.60
N ALA A 206 15.77 -27.57 -19.78
CA ALA A 206 14.85 -28.18 -20.76
C ALA A 206 13.94 -29.25 -20.15
N SER A 207 14.38 -29.97 -19.12
CA SER A 207 13.60 -30.98 -18.39
C SER A 207 12.35 -30.41 -17.67
N ALA A 208 12.31 -29.09 -17.48
CA ALA A 208 11.13 -28.40 -16.94
C ALA A 208 10.03 -28.17 -17.97
N PHE A 209 10.27 -28.41 -19.24
CA PHE A 209 9.28 -28.26 -20.31
C PHE A 209 8.47 -29.54 -20.50
N LYS A 210 7.23 -29.36 -20.86
CA LYS A 210 6.32 -30.42 -21.30
C LYS A 210 5.73 -30.03 -22.64
N GLU A 211 5.74 -30.97 -23.57
CA GLU A 211 4.99 -30.81 -24.82
C GLU A 211 3.50 -30.74 -24.50
N ILE A 212 2.80 -29.80 -25.11
CA ILE A 212 1.36 -29.59 -24.97
C ILE A 212 0.69 -29.65 -26.32
N GLU A 213 -0.61 -29.99 -26.31
CA GLU A 213 -1.42 -29.86 -27.51
C GLU A 213 -1.52 -28.38 -27.90
N ARG A 214 -1.56 -28.12 -29.21
CA ARG A 214 -1.74 -26.75 -29.72
C ARG A 214 -3.03 -26.17 -29.17
N PRO A 215 -3.00 -24.90 -28.74
CA PRO A 215 -4.20 -24.23 -28.19
C PRO A 215 -5.27 -24.04 -29.26
#